data_8442f5c0f167abe3b2c1572cbc0f62be
#
_entry.id   8442f5c0f167abe3b2c1572cbc0f62be
#
_cell.length_a   1.000
_cell.length_b   1.000
_cell.length_c   1.000
_cell.angle_alpha   90.00
_cell.angle_beta   90.00
_cell.angle_gamma   90.00
#
_symmetry.space_group_name_H-M   'P 1'
#
loop_
_entity.id
_entity.type
_entity.pdbx_description
1 polymer ?
#
loop_
_entity_poly.entity_id
_entity_poly.type
_entity_poly.pdbx_seq_one_letter_code
_entity_poly.pdbx_strand_id
1 'polypeptide(L)'
;MSLEEQIAQIVDPFEFTRLCNTIFAAEHGHDFQVIDGTRGDEGNDGWVKPENRILAIHCPIKPERKTDAGIRDKAFDDLDKARKLRDDDKIKVERWTFVTPRKLSNAVIVDITNKARELGIAANHIEATHLAIRLLRHPELIKEFPQLHVSQLEELVRSALESAPESLKIGKREPEDDIRHFLEVKLAAAEDEEVREIVKLRESEDARAAKPRLRAMFYRSSNPHVQLNAIFGLVDLFAPMDDDARDLANLCETAIGAAKRLDSRSAEGYLLAQRGYLLSFEFGKMDLQRRANAMAEARIGFPLTPPQKIAAIERELQQLGKAFSEAFKLALQLASESGSPLAMAAVLISLGNAAGNRALYLRQFGATGEADAERDVCKKALLYAKDLYAALGRELDVANAQMNLANQIRFLGEEQVAKELVASVIPIAEKHGDRNLLKKATWLKQTLESGKIPDYLAGERRE
;
A
#
# COMPACT_ATOMS: atom_id res chain seq x y z
N MET A 1 -6.07 10.32 4.53
CA MET A 1 -7.09 10.30 3.44
C MET A 1 -6.43 9.74 2.20
N SER A 2 -6.95 8.68 1.61
CA SER A 2 -6.44 8.16 0.34
C SER A 2 -6.61 9.19 -0.77
N LEU A 3 -5.85 9.06 -1.87
CA LEU A 3 -6.00 9.95 -3.03
C LEU A 3 -7.45 9.92 -3.57
N GLU A 4 -8.10 8.75 -3.54
CA GLU A 4 -9.51 8.59 -3.88
C GLU A 4 -10.42 9.43 -2.96
N GLU A 5 -10.23 9.34 -1.64
CA GLU A 5 -11.02 10.12 -0.69
C GLU A 5 -10.77 11.62 -0.83
N GLN A 6 -9.54 12.03 -1.13
CA GLN A 6 -9.20 13.43 -1.40
C GLN A 6 -9.92 13.93 -2.65
N ILE A 7 -9.91 13.16 -3.75
CA ILE A 7 -10.65 13.48 -4.97
C ILE A 7 -12.16 13.54 -4.70
N ALA A 8 -12.70 12.57 -3.91
CA ALA A 8 -14.11 12.53 -3.55
C ALA A 8 -14.56 13.74 -2.69
N GLN A 9 -13.63 14.41 -2.03
CA GLN A 9 -13.89 15.60 -1.22
C GLN A 9 -13.77 16.92 -1.99
N ILE A 10 -13.32 16.90 -3.25
CA ILE A 10 -13.33 18.11 -4.09
C ILE A 10 -14.79 18.57 -4.25
N VAL A 11 -15.07 19.78 -3.80
CA VAL A 11 -16.40 20.41 -3.87
C VAL A 11 -16.44 21.58 -4.84
N ASP A 12 -15.28 22.04 -5.30
CA ASP A 12 -15.17 23.08 -6.30
C ASP A 12 -15.24 22.46 -7.71
N PRO A 13 -16.28 22.76 -8.51
CA PRO A 13 -16.43 22.20 -9.85
C PRO A 13 -15.31 22.62 -10.80
N PHE A 14 -14.76 23.83 -10.66
CA PHE A 14 -13.65 24.29 -11.49
C PHE A 14 -12.39 23.48 -11.23
N GLU A 15 -12.05 23.26 -9.96
CA GLU A 15 -10.92 22.43 -9.57
C GLU A 15 -11.11 20.96 -10.00
N PHE A 16 -12.31 20.42 -9.86
CA PHE A 16 -12.61 19.06 -10.31
C PHE A 16 -12.53 18.92 -11.83
N THR A 17 -13.10 19.86 -12.58
CA THR A 17 -13.02 19.88 -14.05
C THR A 17 -11.58 20.05 -14.51
N ARG A 18 -10.80 20.94 -13.86
CA ARG A 18 -9.38 21.13 -14.14
C ARG A 18 -8.61 19.84 -13.93
N LEU A 19 -8.83 19.14 -12.82
CA LEU A 19 -8.20 17.85 -12.52
C LEU A 19 -8.51 16.81 -13.62
N CYS A 20 -9.78 16.66 -13.99
CA CYS A 20 -10.19 15.72 -15.03
C CYS A 20 -9.55 16.08 -16.38
N ASN A 21 -9.61 17.33 -16.79
CA ASN A 21 -9.04 17.77 -18.06
C ASN A 21 -7.52 17.57 -18.12
N THR A 22 -6.82 17.84 -17.01
CA THR A 22 -5.37 17.61 -16.92
C THR A 22 -5.03 16.12 -17.06
N ILE A 23 -5.78 15.23 -16.41
CA ILE A 23 -5.60 13.77 -16.52
C ILE A 23 -5.85 13.31 -17.98
N PHE A 24 -6.97 13.69 -18.58
CA PHE A 24 -7.31 13.27 -19.94
C PHE A 24 -6.37 13.86 -20.99
N ALA A 25 -5.88 15.09 -20.80
CA ALA A 25 -4.88 15.67 -21.66
C ALA A 25 -3.54 14.93 -21.59
N ALA A 26 -3.12 14.48 -20.40
CA ALA A 26 -1.91 13.66 -20.24
C ALA A 26 -2.07 12.29 -20.90
N GLU A 27 -3.24 11.65 -20.81
CA GLU A 27 -3.48 10.33 -21.37
C GLU A 27 -3.64 10.32 -22.91
N HIS A 28 -4.24 11.37 -23.48
CA HIS A 28 -4.62 11.40 -24.90
C HIS A 28 -3.90 12.48 -25.72
N GLY A 29 -3.12 13.35 -25.08
CA GLY A 29 -2.35 14.40 -25.77
C GLY A 29 -3.22 15.25 -26.70
N HIS A 30 -2.82 15.38 -27.97
CA HIS A 30 -3.53 16.16 -28.99
C HIS A 30 -4.90 15.57 -29.41
N ASP A 31 -5.17 14.34 -29.06
CA ASP A 31 -6.44 13.67 -29.35
C ASP A 31 -7.56 14.07 -28.38
N PHE A 32 -7.20 14.69 -27.25
CA PHE A 32 -8.16 15.24 -26.30
C PHE A 32 -8.37 16.73 -26.55
N GLN A 33 -9.63 17.13 -26.62
CA GLN A 33 -10.04 18.51 -26.74
C GLN A 33 -11.00 18.87 -25.61
N VAL A 34 -10.65 19.90 -24.85
CA VAL A 34 -11.57 20.53 -23.90
C VAL A 34 -12.67 21.26 -24.70
N ILE A 35 -13.93 21.04 -24.33
CA ILE A 35 -15.06 21.73 -24.91
C ILE A 35 -15.37 22.91 -23.99
N ASP A 36 -15.15 24.13 -24.48
CA ASP A 36 -15.38 25.33 -23.69
C ASP A 36 -16.86 25.66 -23.63
N GLY A 37 -17.45 25.60 -22.44
CA GLY A 37 -18.88 25.87 -22.18
C GLY A 37 -19.30 27.36 -22.27
N THR A 38 -18.43 28.26 -22.73
CA THR A 38 -18.72 29.73 -22.77
C THR A 38 -19.85 30.13 -23.70
N ARG A 39 -20.39 29.24 -24.55
CA ARG A 39 -21.49 29.46 -25.47
C ARG A 39 -22.81 28.78 -25.11
N GLY A 40 -23.04 28.49 -23.86
CA GLY A 40 -24.19 27.74 -23.40
C GLY A 40 -23.77 26.30 -23.04
N ASP A 41 -23.97 25.99 -21.79
CA ASP A 41 -23.60 24.74 -21.13
C ASP A 41 -24.26 23.53 -21.86
N GLU A 42 -23.60 23.07 -22.93
CA GLU A 42 -24.05 21.90 -23.68
C GLU A 42 -23.79 20.59 -22.91
N GLY A 43 -23.31 20.66 -21.64
CA GLY A 43 -23.15 19.52 -20.75
C GLY A 43 -22.06 18.54 -21.16
N ASN A 44 -21.12 18.97 -22.00
CA ASN A 44 -20.01 18.19 -22.49
C ASN A 44 -18.71 18.96 -22.26
N ASP A 45 -17.84 18.40 -21.45
CA ASP A 45 -16.63 19.09 -20.96
C ASP A 45 -15.36 18.67 -21.72
N GLY A 46 -15.41 17.55 -22.44
CA GLY A 46 -14.27 17.05 -23.19
C GLY A 46 -14.63 16.08 -24.31
N TRP A 47 -13.75 16.02 -25.32
CA TRP A 47 -13.88 15.14 -26.47
C TRP A 47 -12.57 14.39 -26.76
N VAL A 48 -12.61 13.05 -26.71
CA VAL A 48 -11.52 12.17 -27.16
C VAL A 48 -11.80 11.76 -28.60
N LYS A 49 -11.13 12.44 -29.55
CA LYS A 49 -11.43 12.36 -31.00
C LYS A 49 -11.36 10.95 -31.60
N PRO A 50 -10.27 10.18 -31.40
CA PRO A 50 -10.14 8.86 -32.04
C PRO A 50 -11.23 7.87 -31.59
N GLU A 51 -11.77 8.06 -30.39
CA GLU A 51 -12.76 7.17 -29.81
C GLU A 51 -14.20 7.64 -30.02
N ASN A 52 -14.41 8.81 -30.66
CA ASN A 52 -15.70 9.48 -30.73
C ASN A 52 -16.40 9.53 -29.36
N ARG A 53 -15.60 9.81 -28.30
CA ARG A 53 -16.03 9.78 -26.90
C ARG A 53 -16.19 11.17 -26.35
N ILE A 54 -17.36 11.45 -25.83
CA ILE A 54 -17.66 12.68 -25.08
C ILE A 54 -17.49 12.41 -23.57
N LEU A 55 -16.95 13.38 -22.86
CA LEU A 55 -16.86 13.41 -21.40
C LEU A 55 -17.85 14.43 -20.85
N ALA A 56 -18.68 14.03 -19.89
CA ALA A 56 -19.52 14.90 -19.09
C ALA A 56 -19.00 14.88 -17.66
N ILE A 57 -18.41 15.99 -17.21
CA ILE A 57 -17.77 16.12 -15.90
C ILE A 57 -18.74 16.80 -14.94
N HIS A 58 -19.10 16.12 -13.86
CA HIS A 58 -20.07 16.61 -12.90
C HIS A 58 -19.56 16.56 -11.47
N CYS A 59 -19.32 17.72 -10.86
CA CYS A 59 -19.04 17.89 -9.44
C CYS A 59 -20.28 18.48 -8.73
N PRO A 60 -21.08 17.70 -7.98
CA PRO A 60 -22.32 18.19 -7.39
C PRO A 60 -22.04 19.10 -6.18
N ILE A 61 -22.47 20.37 -6.27
CA ILE A 61 -22.34 21.35 -5.19
C ILE A 61 -23.56 21.30 -4.27
N LYS A 62 -24.76 21.33 -4.85
CA LYS A 62 -26.01 21.43 -4.10
C LYS A 62 -26.39 20.10 -3.44
N PRO A 63 -26.93 20.10 -2.21
CA PRO A 63 -27.30 18.89 -1.51
C PRO A 63 -28.22 17.96 -2.31
N GLU A 64 -29.23 18.50 -2.99
CA GLU A 64 -30.16 17.75 -3.82
C GLU A 64 -29.49 17.08 -5.01
N ARG A 65 -28.42 17.65 -5.55
CA ARG A 65 -27.59 17.07 -6.63
C ARG A 65 -26.60 16.03 -6.15
N LYS A 66 -26.43 15.88 -4.84
CA LYS A 66 -25.59 14.84 -4.22
C LYS A 66 -26.33 13.54 -4.01
N THR A 67 -27.63 13.52 -4.20
CA THR A 67 -28.47 12.30 -4.13
C THR A 67 -28.34 11.48 -5.40
N ASP A 68 -28.61 10.16 -5.31
CA ASP A 68 -28.64 9.26 -6.47
C ASP A 68 -29.58 9.78 -7.56
N ALA A 69 -30.76 10.26 -7.18
CA ALA A 69 -31.72 10.86 -8.13
C ALA A 69 -31.15 12.10 -8.81
N GLY A 70 -30.55 13.01 -8.04
CA GLY A 70 -29.97 14.23 -8.61
C GLY A 70 -28.78 13.98 -9.53
N ILE A 71 -27.95 12.97 -9.23
CA ILE A 71 -26.84 12.56 -10.10
C ILE A 71 -27.37 11.89 -11.38
N ARG A 72 -28.35 11.01 -11.25
CA ARG A 72 -29.01 10.33 -12.38
C ARG A 72 -29.65 11.33 -13.33
N ASP A 73 -30.45 12.28 -12.80
CA ASP A 73 -31.14 13.28 -13.60
C ASP A 73 -30.14 14.15 -14.37
N LYS A 74 -29.03 14.55 -13.73
CA LYS A 74 -27.96 15.29 -14.40
C LYS A 74 -27.31 14.47 -15.51
N ALA A 75 -27.02 13.19 -15.26
CA ALA A 75 -26.46 12.30 -16.26
C ALA A 75 -27.38 12.13 -17.47
N PHE A 76 -28.69 12.04 -17.25
CA PHE A 76 -29.69 11.95 -18.31
C PHE A 76 -29.75 13.24 -19.15
N ASP A 77 -29.75 14.43 -18.51
CA ASP A 77 -29.69 15.71 -19.20
C ASP A 77 -28.45 15.81 -20.11
N ASP A 78 -27.29 15.37 -19.61
CA ASP A 78 -26.03 15.42 -20.37
C ASP A 78 -26.00 14.39 -21.50
N LEU A 79 -26.60 13.21 -21.32
CA LEU A 79 -26.80 12.22 -22.39
C LEU A 79 -27.71 12.75 -23.51
N ASP A 80 -28.81 13.42 -23.15
CA ASP A 80 -29.69 14.02 -24.13
C ASP A 80 -29.03 15.14 -24.92
N LYS A 81 -28.13 15.90 -24.29
CA LYS A 81 -27.28 16.91 -24.95
C LYS A 81 -26.25 16.26 -25.89
N ALA A 82 -25.58 15.19 -25.45
CA ALA A 82 -24.65 14.42 -26.27
C ALA A 82 -25.36 13.83 -27.53
N ARG A 83 -26.58 13.35 -27.36
CA ARG A 83 -27.44 12.92 -28.50
C ARG A 83 -27.68 14.07 -29.48
N LYS A 84 -28.04 15.26 -29.00
CA LYS A 84 -28.26 16.42 -29.88
C LYS A 84 -27.01 16.81 -30.66
N LEU A 85 -25.83 16.78 -30.04
CA LEU A 85 -24.56 17.03 -30.73
C LEU A 85 -24.31 16.03 -31.86
N ARG A 86 -24.67 14.76 -31.68
CA ARG A 86 -24.58 13.71 -32.70
C ARG A 86 -25.60 13.93 -33.81
N ASP A 87 -26.85 14.15 -33.43
CA ASP A 87 -27.98 14.24 -34.40
C ASP A 87 -27.89 15.53 -35.22
N ASP A 88 -27.26 16.59 -34.71
CA ASP A 88 -26.96 17.87 -35.43
C ASP A 88 -25.67 17.75 -36.28
N ASP A 89 -25.07 16.58 -36.43
CA ASP A 89 -23.80 16.31 -37.15
C ASP A 89 -22.63 17.21 -36.74
N LYS A 90 -22.70 17.78 -35.54
CA LYS A 90 -21.63 18.64 -35.00
C LYS A 90 -20.40 17.84 -34.56
N ILE A 91 -20.64 16.69 -33.89
CA ILE A 91 -19.61 15.79 -33.39
C ILE A 91 -20.11 14.36 -33.51
N LYS A 92 -19.27 13.47 -34.04
CA LYS A 92 -19.56 12.03 -34.02
C LYS A 92 -19.49 11.51 -32.58
N VAL A 93 -20.60 11.04 -32.00
CA VAL A 93 -20.69 10.53 -30.65
C VAL A 93 -21.04 9.05 -30.70
N GLU A 94 -20.08 8.18 -30.39
CA GLU A 94 -20.27 6.74 -30.25
C GLU A 94 -20.21 6.31 -28.78
N ARG A 95 -19.42 7.02 -27.98
CA ARG A 95 -19.20 6.75 -26.58
C ARG A 95 -19.44 8.01 -25.75
N TRP A 96 -19.95 7.79 -24.56
CA TRP A 96 -20.16 8.86 -23.59
C TRP A 96 -19.67 8.38 -22.22
N THR A 97 -18.98 9.25 -21.48
CA THR A 97 -18.43 8.92 -20.18
C THR A 97 -18.84 9.97 -19.16
N PHE A 98 -19.53 9.54 -18.12
CA PHE A 98 -19.88 10.38 -17.00
C PHE A 98 -18.75 10.36 -15.96
N VAL A 99 -18.22 11.53 -15.61
CA VAL A 99 -17.11 11.67 -14.67
C VAL A 99 -17.59 12.41 -13.44
N THR A 100 -17.46 11.81 -12.26
CA THR A 100 -17.91 12.42 -11.00
C THR A 100 -16.97 12.04 -9.85
N PRO A 101 -16.75 12.93 -8.85
CA PRO A 101 -15.98 12.58 -7.66
C PRO A 101 -16.75 11.62 -6.72
N ARG A 102 -18.06 11.42 -6.97
CA ARG A 102 -18.93 10.60 -6.12
C ARG A 102 -18.97 9.16 -6.57
N LYS A 103 -19.06 8.27 -5.60
CA LYS A 103 -19.36 6.86 -5.86
C LYS A 103 -20.81 6.72 -6.30
N LEU A 104 -21.03 6.06 -7.42
CA LEU A 104 -22.36 5.78 -7.96
C LEU A 104 -22.92 4.49 -7.37
N SER A 105 -24.20 4.47 -7.06
CA SER A 105 -24.87 3.21 -6.73
C SER A 105 -25.09 2.35 -7.99
N ASN A 106 -25.18 1.03 -7.80
CA ASN A 106 -25.47 0.11 -8.92
C ASN A 106 -26.74 0.47 -9.66
N ALA A 107 -27.76 0.97 -8.95
CA ALA A 107 -29.02 1.40 -9.56
C ALA A 107 -28.79 2.57 -10.53
N VAL A 108 -28.06 3.59 -10.13
CA VAL A 108 -27.73 4.75 -10.97
C VAL A 108 -26.90 4.32 -12.20
N ILE A 109 -25.94 3.41 -12.03
CA ILE A 109 -25.12 2.89 -13.13
C ILE A 109 -26.02 2.17 -14.16
N VAL A 110 -26.92 1.33 -13.69
CA VAL A 110 -27.86 0.58 -14.55
C VAL A 110 -28.79 1.54 -15.29
N ASP A 111 -29.36 2.53 -14.60
CA ASP A 111 -30.26 3.53 -15.18
C ASP A 111 -29.56 4.33 -16.30
N ILE A 112 -28.34 4.82 -16.04
CA ILE A 112 -27.52 5.55 -17.03
C ILE A 112 -27.22 4.66 -18.24
N THR A 113 -26.83 3.41 -17.99
CA THR A 113 -26.50 2.46 -19.08
C THR A 113 -27.72 2.15 -19.97
N ASN A 114 -28.90 1.98 -19.35
CA ASN A 114 -30.14 1.71 -20.09
C ASN A 114 -30.55 2.93 -20.91
N LYS A 115 -30.56 4.14 -20.33
CA LYS A 115 -30.85 5.38 -21.05
C LYS A 115 -29.90 5.59 -22.24
N ALA A 116 -28.60 5.38 -22.04
CA ALA A 116 -27.62 5.51 -23.13
C ALA A 116 -27.87 4.50 -24.26
N ARG A 117 -28.21 3.25 -23.89
CA ARG A 117 -28.55 2.19 -24.86
C ARG A 117 -29.78 2.57 -25.70
N GLU A 118 -30.83 3.15 -25.08
CA GLU A 118 -32.02 3.67 -25.80
C GLU A 118 -31.65 4.74 -26.82
N LEU A 119 -30.60 5.55 -26.51
CA LEU A 119 -30.08 6.58 -27.38
C LEU A 119 -29.07 6.05 -28.42
N GLY A 120 -28.72 4.78 -28.41
CA GLY A 120 -27.69 4.19 -29.28
C GLY A 120 -26.29 4.69 -28.99
N ILE A 121 -25.96 5.04 -27.72
CA ILE A 121 -24.66 5.53 -27.25
C ILE A 121 -24.11 4.54 -26.23
N ALA A 122 -22.84 4.17 -26.37
CA ALA A 122 -22.17 3.36 -25.36
C ALA A 122 -21.76 4.23 -24.16
N ALA A 123 -22.35 3.96 -22.98
CA ALA A 123 -22.04 4.72 -21.76
C ALA A 123 -20.99 4.02 -20.90
N ASN A 124 -20.16 4.84 -20.26
CA ASN A 124 -19.25 4.45 -19.19
C ASN A 124 -19.31 5.48 -18.06
N HIS A 125 -18.70 5.15 -16.90
CA HIS A 125 -18.57 6.08 -15.79
C HIS A 125 -17.16 6.05 -15.21
N ILE A 126 -16.75 7.16 -14.66
CA ILE A 126 -15.45 7.35 -13.98
C ILE A 126 -15.72 8.04 -12.65
N GLU A 127 -15.33 7.39 -11.58
CA GLU A 127 -15.47 7.87 -10.21
C GLU A 127 -14.10 8.28 -9.63
N ALA A 128 -14.07 8.79 -8.40
CA ALA A 128 -12.85 9.16 -7.71
C ALA A 128 -11.79 8.05 -7.71
N THR A 129 -12.21 6.80 -7.51
CA THR A 129 -11.32 5.62 -7.57
C THR A 129 -10.60 5.51 -8.91
N HIS A 130 -11.34 5.65 -10.01
CA HIS A 130 -10.79 5.56 -11.35
C HIS A 130 -9.87 6.76 -11.66
N LEU A 131 -10.23 7.96 -11.20
CA LEU A 131 -9.41 9.16 -11.34
C LEU A 131 -8.11 9.05 -10.53
N ALA A 132 -8.18 8.51 -9.31
CA ALA A 132 -7.00 8.26 -8.50
C ALA A 132 -6.01 7.31 -9.21
N ILE A 133 -6.50 6.21 -9.77
CA ILE A 133 -5.68 5.25 -10.53
C ILE A 133 -5.03 5.93 -11.75
N ARG A 134 -5.78 6.78 -12.49
CA ARG A 134 -5.27 7.52 -13.65
C ARG A 134 -4.22 8.56 -13.25
N LEU A 135 -4.52 9.33 -12.20
CA LEU A 135 -3.60 10.34 -11.68
C LEU A 135 -2.29 9.73 -11.17
N LEU A 136 -2.36 8.54 -10.58
CA LEU A 136 -1.18 7.80 -10.14
C LEU A 136 -0.30 7.29 -11.30
N ARG A 137 -0.83 7.18 -12.51
CA ARG A 137 -0.02 6.91 -13.73
C ARG A 137 0.74 8.14 -14.20
N HIS A 138 0.36 9.32 -13.74
CA HIS A 138 0.92 10.61 -14.07
C HIS A 138 1.28 11.39 -12.79
N PRO A 139 2.23 10.89 -11.96
CA PRO A 139 2.53 11.46 -10.64
C PRO A 139 3.05 12.90 -10.72
N GLU A 140 3.58 13.31 -11.86
CA GLU A 140 3.99 14.69 -12.12
C GLU A 140 2.81 15.69 -12.02
N LEU A 141 1.59 15.25 -12.39
CA LEU A 141 0.39 16.09 -12.35
C LEU A 141 -0.06 16.40 -10.91
N ILE A 142 0.24 15.51 -9.95
CA ILE A 142 -0.16 15.69 -8.55
C ILE A 142 0.42 16.99 -7.99
N LYS A 143 1.60 17.40 -8.46
CA LYS A 143 2.25 18.64 -8.04
C LYS A 143 1.44 19.90 -8.42
N GLU A 144 0.58 19.80 -9.42
CA GLU A 144 -0.30 20.89 -9.85
C GLU A 144 -1.54 21.04 -8.96
N PHE A 145 -1.80 20.04 -8.09
CA PHE A 145 -2.95 19.98 -7.18
C PHE A 145 -2.46 19.87 -5.73
N PRO A 146 -2.09 21.00 -5.07
CA PRO A 146 -1.49 20.97 -3.73
C PRO A 146 -2.35 20.33 -2.65
N GLN A 147 -3.67 20.22 -2.89
CA GLN A 147 -4.61 19.53 -2.01
C GLN A 147 -4.54 18.00 -2.11
N LEU A 148 -3.85 17.46 -3.12
CA LEU A 148 -3.71 16.02 -3.32
C LEU A 148 -2.34 15.54 -2.85
N HIS A 149 -2.33 14.50 -2.03
CA HIS A 149 -1.12 13.89 -1.49
C HIS A 149 -1.11 12.40 -1.78
N VAL A 150 0.02 11.90 -2.26
CA VAL A 150 0.24 10.46 -2.45
C VAL A 150 1.34 10.01 -1.51
N SER A 151 1.09 8.94 -0.78
CA SER A 151 2.13 8.25 -0.03
C SER A 151 3.15 7.66 -1.00
N GLN A 152 4.45 7.82 -0.70
CA GLN A 152 5.51 7.17 -1.48
C GLN A 152 5.34 5.66 -1.54
N LEU A 153 4.83 5.06 -0.46
CA LEU A 153 4.56 3.63 -0.40
C LEU A 153 3.34 3.23 -1.24
N GLU A 154 2.31 4.07 -1.34
CA GLU A 154 1.16 3.83 -2.22
C GLU A 154 1.57 3.75 -3.69
N GLU A 155 2.45 4.66 -4.14
CA GLU A 155 3.00 4.63 -5.49
C GLU A 155 3.78 3.34 -5.76
N LEU A 156 4.57 2.87 -4.78
CA LEU A 156 5.33 1.62 -4.88
C LEU A 156 4.42 0.40 -4.99
N VAL A 157 3.39 0.28 -4.14
CA VAL A 157 2.42 -0.83 -4.19
C VAL A 157 1.73 -0.86 -5.55
N ARG A 158 1.28 0.28 -6.02
CA ARG A 158 0.60 0.39 -7.31
C ARG A 158 1.52 0.00 -8.47
N SER A 159 2.72 0.56 -8.51
CA SER A 159 3.71 0.22 -9.55
C SER A 159 4.02 -1.27 -9.57
N ALA A 160 4.11 -1.91 -8.40
CA ALA A 160 4.30 -3.35 -8.29
C ALA A 160 3.09 -4.14 -8.82
N LEU A 161 1.86 -3.70 -8.51
CA LEU A 161 0.64 -4.37 -8.97
C LEU A 161 0.44 -4.24 -10.49
N GLU A 162 0.81 -3.11 -11.08
CA GLU A 162 0.66 -2.87 -12.52
C GLU A 162 1.78 -3.51 -13.35
N SER A 163 3.00 -3.54 -12.81
CA SER A 163 4.17 -4.15 -13.49
C SER A 163 4.29 -5.65 -13.25
N ALA A 164 3.43 -6.24 -12.39
CA ALA A 164 3.44 -7.68 -12.15
C ALA A 164 3.22 -8.43 -13.47
N PRO A 165 4.15 -9.33 -13.85
CA PRO A 165 3.99 -10.13 -15.06
C PRO A 165 2.66 -10.87 -15.07
N GLU A 166 2.09 -11.12 -16.25
CA GLU A 166 0.85 -11.92 -16.34
C GLU A 166 0.98 -13.30 -15.68
N SER A 167 2.21 -13.80 -15.53
CA SER A 167 2.52 -15.02 -14.80
C SER A 167 2.25 -14.94 -13.29
N LEU A 168 2.20 -13.74 -12.71
CA LEU A 168 1.77 -13.51 -11.33
C LEU A 168 0.25 -13.37 -11.21
N LYS A 169 -0.44 -13.19 -12.34
CA LYS A 169 -1.90 -13.25 -12.39
C LYS A 169 -2.29 -14.72 -12.23
N ILE A 170 -2.97 -14.99 -11.13
CA ILE A 170 -3.44 -16.28 -10.66
C ILE A 170 -3.90 -17.18 -11.82
N GLY A 171 -3.30 -18.35 -11.98
CA GLY A 171 -3.80 -19.45 -12.81
C GLY A 171 -2.95 -19.90 -14.00
N LYS A 172 -1.75 -19.36 -14.25
CA LYS A 172 -0.93 -19.72 -15.42
C LYS A 172 0.41 -20.44 -15.13
N ARG A 173 0.79 -20.62 -13.86
CA ARG A 173 2.01 -21.37 -13.50
C ARG A 173 1.69 -22.51 -12.54
N GLU A 174 2.40 -23.61 -12.72
CA GLU A 174 2.36 -24.73 -11.79
C GLU A 174 2.93 -24.28 -10.42
N PRO A 175 2.18 -24.43 -9.30
CA PRO A 175 2.61 -23.95 -7.99
C PRO A 175 3.95 -24.51 -7.51
N GLU A 176 4.34 -25.69 -8.02
CA GLU A 176 5.56 -26.39 -7.61
C GLU A 176 6.86 -25.70 -8.04
N ASP A 177 6.88 -25.03 -9.20
CA ASP A 177 8.09 -24.38 -9.69
C ASP A 177 8.42 -23.10 -8.92
N ASP A 178 7.38 -22.35 -8.47
CA ASP A 178 7.56 -21.14 -7.68
C ASP A 178 7.98 -21.44 -6.23
N ILE A 179 7.46 -22.51 -5.65
CA ILE A 179 7.82 -23.01 -4.33
C ILE A 179 9.29 -23.44 -4.31
N ARG A 180 9.75 -24.11 -5.35
CA ARG A 180 11.12 -24.60 -5.46
C ARG A 180 12.13 -23.44 -5.40
N HIS A 181 11.89 -22.39 -6.15
CA HIS A 181 12.84 -21.28 -6.26
C HIS A 181 12.96 -20.45 -4.97
N PHE A 182 11.86 -20.20 -4.28
CA PHE A 182 11.87 -19.47 -2.99
C PHE A 182 12.40 -20.34 -1.85
N LEU A 183 12.10 -21.64 -1.86
CA LEU A 183 12.52 -22.59 -0.82
C LEU A 183 13.90 -23.19 -1.05
N GLU A 184 14.50 -23.03 -2.23
CA GLU A 184 15.88 -23.51 -2.48
C GLU A 184 16.86 -22.98 -1.43
N VAL A 185 16.71 -21.72 -1.01
CA VAL A 185 17.49 -21.14 0.07
C VAL A 185 17.17 -21.78 1.43
N LYS A 186 15.92 -22.19 1.65
CA LYS A 186 15.48 -22.79 2.93
C LYS A 186 15.70 -24.32 2.97
N LEU A 187 15.60 -25.01 1.83
CA LEU A 187 15.72 -26.46 1.76
C LEU A 187 17.17 -26.94 1.65
N ALA A 188 18.02 -26.23 0.89
CA ALA A 188 19.47 -26.49 0.91
C ALA A 188 20.07 -26.34 2.31
N ALA A 189 19.39 -25.58 3.13
CA ALA A 189 19.70 -25.37 4.53
C ALA A 189 19.37 -26.55 5.46
N ALA A 190 18.46 -27.45 5.12
CA ALA A 190 18.03 -28.53 6.02
C ALA A 190 19.06 -29.66 6.18
N GLU A 191 20.03 -29.76 5.27
CA GLU A 191 21.10 -30.77 5.32
C GLU A 191 22.33 -30.30 6.11
N ASP A 192 22.48 -29.01 6.36
CA ASP A 192 23.59 -28.40 7.09
C ASP A 192 23.26 -28.34 8.60
N GLU A 193 24.18 -28.83 9.44
CA GLU A 193 24.01 -28.86 10.90
C GLU A 193 23.94 -27.45 11.49
N GLU A 194 24.71 -26.49 10.96
CA GLU A 194 24.67 -25.09 11.37
C GLU A 194 23.30 -24.47 11.10
N VAL A 195 22.67 -24.84 9.99
CA VAL A 195 21.34 -24.33 9.64
C VAL A 195 20.25 -24.95 10.51
N ARG A 196 20.37 -26.24 10.85
CA ARG A 196 19.47 -26.86 11.84
C ARG A 196 19.54 -26.17 13.20
N GLU A 197 20.74 -25.74 13.61
CA GLU A 197 20.91 -24.94 14.82
C GLU A 197 20.21 -23.57 14.70
N ILE A 198 20.32 -22.90 13.56
CA ILE A 198 19.62 -21.62 13.30
C ILE A 198 18.11 -21.78 13.43
N VAL A 199 17.53 -22.83 12.86
CA VAL A 199 16.08 -23.10 12.96
C VAL A 199 15.67 -23.25 14.43
N LYS A 200 16.43 -24.02 15.21
CA LYS A 200 16.19 -24.15 16.66
C LYS A 200 16.28 -22.82 17.41
N LEU A 201 17.23 -21.97 17.02
CA LEU A 201 17.37 -20.63 17.63
C LEU A 201 16.21 -19.70 17.29
N ARG A 202 15.67 -19.78 16.06
CA ARG A 202 14.49 -19.01 15.64
C ARG A 202 13.23 -19.42 16.40
N GLU A 203 13.09 -20.70 16.71
CA GLU A 203 11.98 -21.27 17.48
C GLU A 203 12.15 -21.11 18.99
N SER A 204 13.31 -20.62 19.43
CA SER A 204 13.62 -20.44 20.85
C SER A 204 12.70 -19.37 21.47
N GLU A 205 12.16 -19.67 22.64
CA GLU A 205 11.40 -18.71 23.44
C GLU A 205 12.29 -17.58 24.00
N ASP A 206 13.60 -17.82 24.10
CA ASP A 206 14.59 -16.83 24.56
C ASP A 206 15.28 -16.14 23.37
N ALA A 207 14.60 -15.12 22.82
CA ALA A 207 15.14 -14.30 21.75
C ALA A 207 16.45 -13.57 22.15
N ARG A 208 16.64 -13.24 23.45
CA ARG A 208 17.86 -12.55 23.93
C ARG A 208 19.08 -13.44 23.82
N ALA A 209 18.95 -14.73 24.12
CA ALA A 209 20.04 -15.68 23.97
C ALA A 209 20.27 -16.07 22.50
N ALA A 210 19.22 -16.13 21.69
CA ALA A 210 19.29 -16.53 20.28
C ALA A 210 20.00 -15.51 19.40
N LYS A 211 19.70 -14.22 19.53
CA LYS A 211 20.23 -13.13 18.67
C LYS A 211 21.76 -13.05 18.61
N PRO A 212 22.52 -13.06 19.74
CA PRO A 212 23.98 -13.04 19.69
C PRO A 212 24.58 -14.25 18.98
N ARG A 213 23.94 -15.44 19.12
CA ARG A 213 24.37 -16.66 18.46
C ARG A 213 24.15 -16.58 16.96
N LEU A 214 22.98 -16.13 16.52
CA LEU A 214 22.69 -15.90 15.10
C LEU A 214 23.65 -14.89 14.47
N ARG A 215 23.97 -13.79 15.18
CA ARG A 215 24.97 -12.83 14.72
C ARG A 215 26.36 -13.46 14.58
N ALA A 216 26.76 -14.26 15.56
CA ALA A 216 28.05 -14.94 15.52
C ALA A 216 28.12 -15.93 14.32
N MET A 217 27.04 -16.65 14.03
CA MET A 217 26.97 -17.56 12.88
C MET A 217 27.02 -16.79 11.58
N PHE A 218 26.31 -15.67 11.45
CA PHE A 218 26.36 -14.80 10.27
C PHE A 218 27.79 -14.34 9.94
N TYR A 219 28.54 -13.89 10.93
CA TYR A 219 29.90 -13.37 10.71
C TYR A 219 30.97 -14.44 10.56
N ARG A 220 30.81 -15.59 11.20
CA ARG A 220 31.83 -16.66 11.17
C ARG A 220 31.72 -17.56 9.96
N SER A 221 30.53 -17.78 9.44
CA SER A 221 30.33 -18.70 8.34
C SER A 221 30.69 -18.06 7.00
N SER A 222 31.42 -18.79 6.17
CA SER A 222 31.64 -18.47 4.76
C SER A 222 30.52 -19.06 3.86
N ASN A 223 29.69 -19.97 4.41
CA ASN A 223 28.58 -20.59 3.71
C ASN A 223 27.43 -19.58 3.52
N PRO A 224 27.08 -19.21 2.27
CA PRO A 224 26.01 -18.22 2.03
C PRO A 224 24.64 -18.69 2.52
N HIS A 225 24.34 -20.00 2.56
CA HIS A 225 23.09 -20.51 3.12
C HIS A 225 23.01 -20.27 4.64
N VAL A 226 24.10 -20.47 5.37
CA VAL A 226 24.18 -20.19 6.80
C VAL A 226 24.00 -18.68 7.05
N GLN A 227 24.68 -17.84 6.27
CA GLN A 227 24.56 -16.38 6.38
C GLN A 227 23.10 -15.91 6.16
N LEU A 228 22.44 -16.41 5.10
CA LEU A 228 21.06 -16.04 4.80
C LEU A 228 20.08 -16.50 5.88
N ASN A 229 20.23 -17.74 6.36
CA ASN A 229 19.35 -18.24 7.40
C ASN A 229 19.56 -17.54 8.75
N ALA A 230 20.80 -17.18 9.07
CA ALA A 230 21.11 -16.42 10.28
C ALA A 230 20.48 -15.01 10.25
N ILE A 231 20.58 -14.31 9.12
CA ILE A 231 19.94 -12.98 9.00
C ILE A 231 18.41 -13.06 8.98
N PHE A 232 17.82 -14.09 8.35
CA PHE A 232 16.38 -14.30 8.41
C PHE A 232 15.91 -14.56 9.85
N GLY A 233 16.70 -15.34 10.62
CA GLY A 233 16.42 -15.54 12.04
C GLY A 233 16.50 -14.26 12.86
N LEU A 234 17.48 -13.40 12.61
CA LEU A 234 17.59 -12.09 13.26
C LEU A 234 16.42 -11.17 12.94
N VAL A 235 15.97 -11.16 11.69
CA VAL A 235 14.80 -10.38 11.25
C VAL A 235 13.50 -10.91 11.89
N ASP A 236 13.32 -12.23 11.93
CA ASP A 236 12.14 -12.85 12.56
C ASP A 236 12.06 -12.55 14.08
N LEU A 237 13.21 -12.42 14.74
CA LEU A 237 13.33 -12.10 16.16
C LEU A 237 13.44 -10.59 16.44
N PHE A 238 13.34 -9.74 15.43
CA PHE A 238 13.43 -8.29 15.59
C PHE A 238 12.34 -7.77 16.54
N ALA A 239 12.78 -7.07 17.57
CA ALA A 239 11.91 -6.39 18.53
C ALA A 239 12.21 -4.88 18.51
N PRO A 240 11.26 -4.03 18.08
CA PRO A 240 11.48 -2.60 17.88
C PRO A 240 11.99 -1.82 19.09
N MET A 241 11.68 -2.30 20.30
CA MET A 241 12.08 -1.62 21.53
C MET A 241 13.48 -2.01 22.02
N ASP A 242 13.94 -3.21 21.64
CA ASP A 242 15.16 -3.81 22.15
C ASP A 242 16.30 -3.83 21.12
N ASP A 243 15.98 -3.67 19.83
CA ASP A 243 16.93 -3.84 18.74
C ASP A 243 17.21 -2.53 18.01
N ASP A 244 18.44 -2.41 17.52
CA ASP A 244 18.86 -1.37 16.59
C ASP A 244 18.43 -1.76 15.16
N ALA A 245 17.36 -1.13 14.67
CA ALA A 245 16.85 -1.38 13.34
C ALA A 245 17.84 -0.99 12.23
N ARG A 246 18.64 0.06 12.44
CA ARG A 246 19.66 0.50 11.48
C ARG A 246 20.80 -0.50 11.37
N ASP A 247 21.26 -1.03 12.49
CA ASP A 247 22.28 -2.06 12.49
C ASP A 247 21.81 -3.33 11.77
N LEU A 248 20.58 -3.77 12.05
CA LEU A 248 20.00 -4.91 11.35
C LEU A 248 19.77 -4.64 9.85
N ALA A 249 19.39 -3.43 9.46
CA ALA A 249 19.28 -3.03 8.06
C ALA A 249 20.63 -3.10 7.33
N ASN A 250 21.72 -2.74 7.99
CA ASN A 250 23.09 -2.86 7.47
C ASN A 250 23.50 -4.34 7.33
N LEU A 251 23.09 -5.19 8.26
CA LEU A 251 23.29 -6.64 8.13
C LEU A 251 22.52 -7.23 6.94
N CYS A 252 21.28 -6.80 6.70
CA CYS A 252 20.53 -7.18 5.50
C CYS A 252 21.28 -6.77 4.21
N GLU A 253 21.83 -5.56 4.17
CA GLU A 253 22.65 -5.09 3.04
C GLU A 253 23.86 -6.01 2.80
N THR A 254 24.57 -6.37 3.87
CA THR A 254 25.71 -7.29 3.79
C THR A 254 25.27 -8.68 3.30
N ALA A 255 24.13 -9.18 3.75
CA ALA A 255 23.57 -10.48 3.37
C ALA A 255 23.10 -10.57 1.91
N ILE A 256 22.79 -9.43 1.26
CA ILE A 256 22.52 -9.39 -0.18
C ILE A 256 23.69 -9.98 -0.99
N GLY A 257 24.93 -9.78 -0.55
CA GLY A 257 26.09 -10.42 -1.13
C GLY A 257 26.04 -11.96 -1.08
N ALA A 258 25.48 -12.55 -0.02
CA ALA A 258 25.27 -13.99 0.07
C ALA A 258 24.17 -14.48 -0.89
N ALA A 259 23.05 -13.74 -1.00
CA ALA A 259 21.99 -14.04 -1.96
C ALA A 259 22.47 -14.02 -3.41
N LYS A 260 23.31 -13.04 -3.76
CA LYS A 260 23.95 -12.94 -5.09
C LYS A 260 24.88 -14.12 -5.38
N ARG A 261 25.64 -14.61 -4.39
CA ARG A 261 26.48 -15.82 -4.58
C ARG A 261 25.68 -17.09 -4.85
N LEU A 262 24.41 -17.12 -4.40
CA LEU A 262 23.48 -18.23 -4.66
C LEU A 262 22.61 -18.01 -5.89
N ASP A 263 22.81 -16.91 -6.62
CA ASP A 263 21.96 -16.49 -7.75
C ASP A 263 20.46 -16.47 -7.40
N SER A 264 20.14 -16.14 -6.13
CA SER A 264 18.77 -16.15 -5.62
C SER A 264 18.16 -14.75 -5.60
N ARG A 265 17.49 -14.38 -6.71
CA ARG A 265 16.78 -13.09 -6.81
C ARG A 265 15.65 -12.96 -5.77
N SER A 266 15.00 -14.07 -5.42
CA SER A 266 13.96 -14.08 -4.40
C SER A 266 14.52 -13.75 -3.02
N ALA A 267 15.68 -14.30 -2.65
CA ALA A 267 16.34 -13.97 -1.38
C ALA A 267 16.87 -12.54 -1.37
N GLU A 268 17.43 -12.07 -2.47
CA GLU A 268 17.88 -10.68 -2.62
C GLU A 268 16.69 -9.71 -2.46
N GLY A 269 15.57 -9.96 -3.15
CA GLY A 269 14.34 -9.16 -3.06
C GLY A 269 13.78 -9.16 -1.64
N TYR A 270 13.75 -10.31 -0.97
CA TYR A 270 13.30 -10.41 0.42
C TYR A 270 14.18 -9.58 1.39
N LEU A 271 15.52 -9.69 1.29
CA LEU A 271 16.44 -8.92 2.11
C LEU A 271 16.31 -7.41 1.89
N LEU A 272 16.12 -6.99 0.65
CA LEU A 272 15.84 -5.58 0.35
C LEU A 272 14.53 -5.11 0.97
N ALA A 273 13.48 -5.94 0.94
CA ALA A 273 12.21 -5.63 1.59
C ALA A 273 12.36 -5.52 3.11
N GLN A 274 13.11 -6.43 3.75
CA GLN A 274 13.40 -6.35 5.18
C GLN A 274 14.24 -5.11 5.52
N ARG A 275 15.24 -4.80 4.72
CA ARG A 275 16.01 -3.56 4.86
C ARG A 275 15.11 -2.33 4.75
N GLY A 276 14.22 -2.29 3.76
CA GLY A 276 13.24 -1.21 3.59
C GLY A 276 12.33 -1.07 4.81
N TYR A 277 11.83 -2.18 5.35
CA TYR A 277 11.01 -2.21 6.57
C TYR A 277 11.77 -1.63 7.78
N LEU A 278 12.99 -2.08 8.03
CA LEU A 278 13.81 -1.63 9.15
C LEU A 278 14.16 -0.13 9.05
N LEU A 279 14.54 0.33 7.85
CA LEU A 279 14.82 1.75 7.62
C LEU A 279 13.56 2.62 7.75
N SER A 280 12.39 2.12 7.33
CA SER A 280 11.12 2.83 7.53
C SER A 280 10.76 2.96 9.00
N PHE A 281 11.13 1.98 9.82
CA PHE A 281 10.96 2.02 11.27
C PHE A 281 11.86 3.10 11.90
N GLU A 282 13.14 3.16 11.54
CA GLU A 282 14.04 4.23 12.00
C GLU A 282 13.58 5.62 11.55
N PHE A 283 13.11 5.73 10.31
CA PHE A 283 12.48 6.95 9.82
C PHE A 283 11.29 7.37 10.71
N GLY A 284 10.38 6.45 10.99
CA GLY A 284 9.21 6.69 11.84
C GLY A 284 9.60 7.15 13.24
N LYS A 285 10.56 6.48 13.87
CA LYS A 285 11.10 6.82 15.21
C LYS A 285 11.71 8.23 15.24
N MET A 286 12.48 8.59 14.22
CA MET A 286 13.11 9.91 14.11
C MET A 286 12.08 11.01 13.82
N ASP A 287 11.12 10.78 12.93
CA ASP A 287 10.05 11.75 12.64
C ASP A 287 9.13 11.94 13.85
N LEU A 288 8.86 10.87 14.60
CA LEU A 288 8.18 10.91 15.89
C LEU A 288 8.87 11.88 16.87
N GLN A 289 10.16 11.73 17.04
CA GLN A 289 10.95 12.58 17.93
C GLN A 289 10.94 14.04 17.46
N ARG A 290 11.09 14.29 16.16
CA ARG A 290 11.03 15.62 15.57
C ARG A 290 9.67 16.29 15.82
N ARG A 291 8.56 15.60 15.57
CA ARG A 291 7.18 16.10 15.78
C ARG A 291 6.92 16.34 17.28
N ALA A 292 7.36 15.45 18.16
CA ALA A 292 7.24 15.64 19.61
C ALA A 292 7.97 16.90 20.10
N ASN A 293 9.19 17.11 19.63
CA ASN A 293 9.96 18.31 19.95
C ASN A 293 9.26 19.59 19.44
N ALA A 294 8.78 19.59 18.19
CA ALA A 294 8.06 20.73 17.62
C ALA A 294 6.78 21.06 18.40
N MET A 295 6.02 20.03 18.83
CA MET A 295 4.83 20.23 19.67
C MET A 295 5.18 20.80 21.05
N ALA A 296 6.28 20.34 21.67
CA ALA A 296 6.76 20.87 22.93
C ALA A 296 7.19 22.33 22.79
N GLU A 297 7.95 22.67 21.74
CA GLU A 297 8.36 24.04 21.42
C GLU A 297 7.16 24.97 21.22
N ALA A 298 6.13 24.52 20.50
CA ALA A 298 4.91 25.29 20.28
C ALA A 298 4.13 25.55 21.61
N ARG A 299 4.18 24.59 22.56
CA ARG A 299 3.52 24.77 23.87
C ARG A 299 4.23 25.77 24.79
N ILE A 300 5.55 25.76 24.76
CA ILE A 300 6.35 26.62 25.65
C ILE A 300 6.70 27.98 25.01
N GLY A 301 6.46 28.15 23.69
CA GLY A 301 6.80 29.35 22.93
C GLY A 301 8.31 29.57 22.76
N PHE A 302 9.12 28.55 22.85
CA PHE A 302 10.57 28.63 22.93
C PHE A 302 11.24 27.49 22.14
N PRO A 303 12.23 27.73 21.29
CA PRO A 303 12.92 26.68 20.57
C PRO A 303 13.74 25.82 21.54
N LEU A 304 13.44 24.51 21.61
CA LEU A 304 14.20 23.53 22.38
C LEU A 304 15.38 22.95 21.59
N THR A 305 15.24 22.94 20.27
CA THR A 305 16.20 22.32 19.37
C THR A 305 16.91 23.39 18.54
N PRO A 306 18.26 23.47 18.58
CA PRO A 306 19.01 24.42 17.76
C PRO A 306 18.71 24.24 16.26
N PRO A 307 18.63 25.31 15.45
CA PRO A 307 18.34 25.25 14.03
C PRO A 307 19.24 24.32 13.22
N GLN A 308 20.55 24.26 13.60
CA GLN A 308 21.51 23.36 12.95
C GLN A 308 21.16 21.88 13.19
N LYS A 309 20.65 21.55 14.38
CA LYS A 309 20.22 20.21 14.74
C LYS A 309 18.92 19.83 14.01
N ILE A 310 17.99 20.77 13.86
CA ILE A 310 16.77 20.57 13.06
C ILE A 310 17.15 20.26 11.61
N ALA A 311 18.01 21.07 10.97
CA ALA A 311 18.47 20.86 9.61
C ALA A 311 19.25 19.53 9.44
N ALA A 312 19.94 19.05 10.46
CA ALA A 312 20.59 17.75 10.44
C ALA A 312 19.55 16.60 10.47
N ILE A 313 18.55 16.69 11.35
CA ILE A 313 17.46 15.71 11.45
C ILE A 313 16.67 15.65 10.13
N GLU A 314 16.35 16.79 9.54
CA GLU A 314 15.61 16.85 8.25
C GLU A 314 16.38 16.20 7.11
N ARG A 315 17.69 16.46 7.01
CA ARG A 315 18.56 15.79 6.02
C ARG A 315 18.61 14.28 6.24
N GLU A 316 18.70 13.83 7.48
CA GLU A 316 18.73 12.41 7.80
C GLU A 316 17.40 11.73 7.51
N LEU A 317 16.27 12.37 7.82
CA LEU A 317 14.93 11.90 7.45
C LEU A 317 14.79 11.79 5.93
N GLN A 318 15.26 12.77 5.19
CA GLN A 318 15.24 12.71 3.72
C GLN A 318 16.08 11.55 3.18
N GLN A 319 17.27 11.32 3.74
CA GLN A 319 18.13 10.19 3.35
C GLN A 319 17.50 8.84 3.69
N LEU A 320 16.94 8.68 4.89
CA LEU A 320 16.23 7.46 5.29
C LEU A 320 14.99 7.22 4.41
N GLY A 321 14.20 8.28 4.15
CA GLY A 321 13.04 8.21 3.28
C GLY A 321 13.39 7.72 1.87
N LYS A 322 14.45 8.25 1.29
CA LYS A 322 14.97 7.81 0.00
C LYS A 322 15.46 6.36 0.07
N ALA A 323 16.25 6.01 1.07
CA ALA A 323 16.86 4.69 1.20
C ALA A 323 15.80 3.56 1.34
N PHE A 324 14.78 3.74 2.18
CA PHE A 324 13.76 2.70 2.31
C PHE A 324 12.87 2.61 1.06
N SER A 325 12.56 3.73 0.41
CA SER A 325 11.77 3.73 -0.83
C SER A 325 12.52 3.03 -1.97
N GLU A 326 13.80 3.29 -2.13
CA GLU A 326 14.65 2.61 -3.11
C GLU A 326 14.76 1.11 -2.82
N ALA A 327 14.91 0.73 -1.54
CA ALA A 327 14.95 -0.68 -1.14
C ALA A 327 13.67 -1.43 -1.51
N PHE A 328 12.50 -0.87 -1.22
CA PHE A 328 11.22 -1.48 -1.60
C PHE A 328 11.01 -1.51 -3.12
N LYS A 329 11.37 -0.44 -3.83
CA LYS A 329 11.27 -0.39 -5.29
C LYS A 329 12.08 -1.52 -5.93
N LEU A 330 13.32 -1.69 -5.51
CA LEU A 330 14.19 -2.73 -6.02
C LEU A 330 13.72 -4.13 -5.59
N ALA A 331 13.22 -4.29 -4.35
CA ALA A 331 12.64 -5.54 -3.87
C ALA A 331 11.45 -5.99 -4.73
N LEU A 332 10.53 -5.08 -5.03
CA LEU A 332 9.37 -5.35 -5.88
C LEU A 332 9.77 -5.67 -7.32
N GLN A 333 10.76 -4.97 -7.86
CA GLN A 333 11.30 -5.25 -9.18
C GLN A 333 11.89 -6.66 -9.24
N LEU A 334 12.75 -7.05 -8.30
CA LEU A 334 13.35 -8.38 -8.26
C LEU A 334 12.31 -9.49 -8.04
N ALA A 335 11.31 -9.26 -7.19
CA ALA A 335 10.20 -10.19 -7.00
C ALA A 335 9.38 -10.37 -8.28
N SER A 336 9.14 -9.29 -9.02
CA SER A 336 8.47 -9.31 -10.32
C SER A 336 9.31 -10.06 -11.37
N GLU A 337 10.61 -9.75 -11.47
CA GLU A 337 11.54 -10.40 -12.41
C GLU A 337 11.72 -11.89 -12.12
N SER A 338 11.70 -12.29 -10.85
CA SER A 338 11.75 -13.70 -10.46
C SER A 338 10.51 -14.48 -10.92
N GLY A 339 9.39 -13.77 -11.16
CA GLY A 339 8.09 -14.37 -11.47
C GLY A 339 7.53 -15.21 -10.32
N SER A 340 8.05 -15.09 -9.11
CA SER A 340 7.63 -15.86 -7.92
C SER A 340 6.52 -15.14 -7.14
N PRO A 341 5.28 -15.68 -7.13
CA PRO A 341 4.21 -15.13 -6.30
C PRO A 341 4.54 -15.13 -4.81
N LEU A 342 5.33 -16.12 -4.33
CA LEU A 342 5.78 -16.17 -2.94
C LEU A 342 6.74 -15.03 -2.61
N ALA A 343 7.71 -14.75 -3.48
CA ALA A 343 8.63 -13.63 -3.30
C ALA A 343 7.87 -12.30 -3.30
N MET A 344 6.91 -12.12 -4.22
CA MET A 344 6.07 -10.93 -4.27
C MET A 344 5.25 -10.78 -2.99
N ALA A 345 4.60 -11.85 -2.51
CA ALA A 345 3.82 -11.82 -1.27
C ALA A 345 4.68 -11.44 -0.06
N ALA A 346 5.89 -12.00 0.07
CA ALA A 346 6.81 -11.68 1.16
C ALA A 346 7.25 -10.20 1.15
N VAL A 347 7.51 -9.63 -0.02
CA VAL A 347 7.83 -8.19 -0.18
C VAL A 347 6.64 -7.32 0.21
N LEU A 348 5.43 -7.68 -0.23
CA LEU A 348 4.20 -6.96 0.09
C LEU A 348 3.86 -7.00 1.59
N ILE A 349 4.13 -8.11 2.29
CA ILE A 349 4.00 -8.17 3.76
C ILE A 349 4.90 -7.13 4.42
N SER A 350 6.17 -7.08 4.03
CA SER A 350 7.14 -6.14 4.62
C SER A 350 6.74 -4.68 4.35
N LEU A 351 6.30 -4.39 3.13
CA LEU A 351 5.84 -3.07 2.73
C LEU A 351 4.54 -2.68 3.47
N GLY A 352 3.58 -3.59 3.57
CA GLY A 352 2.34 -3.37 4.31
C GLY A 352 2.59 -3.09 5.79
N ASN A 353 3.50 -3.82 6.42
CA ASN A 353 3.89 -3.58 7.81
C ASN A 353 4.60 -2.22 7.98
N ALA A 354 5.45 -1.82 7.03
CA ALA A 354 6.09 -0.50 7.05
C ALA A 354 5.04 0.62 6.97
N ALA A 355 4.09 0.53 6.06
CA ALA A 355 3.01 1.50 5.91
C ALA A 355 2.11 1.55 7.16
N GLY A 356 1.75 0.39 7.73
CA GLY A 356 0.96 0.33 8.96
C GLY A 356 1.65 0.99 10.16
N ASN A 357 2.94 0.75 10.34
CA ASN A 357 3.72 1.41 11.40
C ASN A 357 3.77 2.93 11.20
N ARG A 358 3.96 3.40 9.96
CA ARG A 358 3.92 4.84 9.65
C ARG A 358 2.56 5.44 9.93
N ALA A 359 1.47 4.77 9.56
CA ALA A 359 0.12 5.22 9.88
C ALA A 359 -0.09 5.42 11.39
N LEU A 360 0.41 4.49 12.21
CA LEU A 360 0.35 4.59 13.67
C LEU A 360 1.10 5.81 14.20
N TYR A 361 2.32 6.04 13.72
CA TYR A 361 3.11 7.21 14.13
C TYR A 361 2.44 8.52 13.74
N LEU A 362 1.96 8.63 12.51
CA LEU A 362 1.28 9.84 12.02
C LEU A 362 0.01 10.14 12.81
N ARG A 363 -0.78 9.12 13.15
CA ARG A 363 -2.00 9.27 13.93
C ARG A 363 -1.75 9.80 15.34
N GLN A 364 -0.64 9.42 15.99
CA GLN A 364 -0.26 9.92 17.33
C GLN A 364 -0.05 11.44 17.35
N PHE A 365 0.27 12.05 16.22
CA PHE A 365 0.49 13.50 16.06
C PHE A 365 -0.66 14.25 15.39
N GLY A 366 -1.81 13.61 15.24
CA GLY A 366 -2.98 14.24 14.63
C GLY A 366 -2.88 14.44 13.11
N ALA A 367 -1.85 13.88 12.46
CA ALA A 367 -1.72 13.88 11.00
C ALA A 367 -2.63 12.82 10.37
N THR A 368 -3.95 12.99 10.58
CA THR A 368 -4.96 11.96 10.26
C THR A 368 -5.02 11.65 8.77
N GLY A 369 -4.92 12.66 7.89
CA GLY A 369 -4.95 12.46 6.44
C GLY A 369 -3.77 11.64 5.92
N GLU A 370 -2.55 11.94 6.39
CA GLU A 370 -1.35 11.16 6.06
C GLU A 370 -1.45 9.73 6.64
N ALA A 371 -1.95 9.60 7.88
CA ALA A 371 -2.14 8.30 8.52
C ALA A 371 -3.14 7.41 7.76
N ASP A 372 -4.22 7.99 7.25
CA ASP A 372 -5.23 7.26 6.48
C ASP A 372 -4.68 6.79 5.13
N ALA A 373 -3.86 7.60 4.45
CA ALA A 373 -3.18 7.20 3.22
C ALA A 373 -2.26 6.00 3.46
N GLU A 374 -1.42 6.05 4.49
CA GLU A 374 -0.53 4.93 4.84
C GLU A 374 -1.31 3.68 5.29
N ARG A 375 -2.44 3.83 6.00
CA ARG A 375 -3.34 2.73 6.33
C ARG A 375 -3.86 2.02 5.08
N ASP A 376 -4.28 2.77 4.07
CA ASP A 376 -4.81 2.21 2.83
C ASP A 376 -3.73 1.45 2.07
N VAL A 377 -2.49 1.95 2.04
CA VAL A 377 -1.34 1.22 1.50
C VAL A 377 -1.12 -0.09 2.24
N CYS A 378 -1.14 -0.05 3.58
CA CYS A 378 -1.02 -1.22 4.43
C CYS A 378 -2.08 -2.28 4.07
N LYS A 379 -3.35 -1.88 4.00
CA LYS A 379 -4.45 -2.79 3.67
C LYS A 379 -4.29 -3.38 2.28
N LYS A 380 -4.01 -2.57 1.26
CA LYS A 380 -3.83 -3.04 -0.13
C LYS A 380 -2.70 -4.06 -0.23
N ALA A 381 -1.55 -3.75 0.36
CA ALA A 381 -0.39 -4.64 0.30
C ALA A 381 -0.64 -6.00 1.00
N LEU A 382 -1.20 -5.97 2.22
CA LEU A 382 -1.43 -7.18 3.00
C LEU A 382 -2.58 -8.04 2.43
N LEU A 383 -3.63 -7.42 1.89
CA LEU A 383 -4.71 -8.14 1.21
C LEU A 383 -4.21 -8.81 -0.07
N TYR A 384 -3.40 -8.12 -0.85
CA TYR A 384 -2.83 -8.71 -2.06
C TYR A 384 -1.86 -9.86 -1.76
N ALA A 385 -1.02 -9.71 -0.74
CA ALA A 385 -0.17 -10.81 -0.26
C ALA A 385 -1.01 -12.02 0.17
N LYS A 386 -2.09 -11.79 0.93
CA LYS A 386 -3.03 -12.84 1.32
C LYS A 386 -3.62 -13.55 0.10
N ASP A 387 -4.04 -12.81 -0.92
CA ASP A 387 -4.64 -13.39 -2.13
C ASP A 387 -3.63 -14.20 -2.94
N LEU A 388 -2.36 -13.77 -3.03
CA LEU A 388 -1.29 -14.55 -3.63
C LEU A 388 -1.06 -15.87 -2.87
N TYR A 389 -0.99 -15.83 -1.53
CA TYR A 389 -0.85 -17.04 -0.72
C TYR A 389 -2.06 -17.98 -0.85
N ALA A 390 -3.28 -17.43 -0.89
CA ALA A 390 -4.49 -18.21 -1.09
C ALA A 390 -4.50 -18.94 -2.44
N ALA A 391 -4.08 -18.26 -3.51
CA ALA A 391 -3.96 -18.85 -4.84
C ALA A 391 -2.95 -20.00 -4.92
N LEU A 392 -1.95 -19.99 -4.02
CA LEU A 392 -0.95 -21.05 -3.90
C LEU A 392 -1.35 -22.15 -2.89
N GLY A 393 -2.55 -22.08 -2.33
CA GLY A 393 -3.00 -23.05 -1.30
C GLY A 393 -2.23 -22.96 0.02
N ARG A 394 -1.55 -21.84 0.29
CA ARG A 394 -0.68 -21.64 1.46
C ARG A 394 -1.47 -21.13 2.67
N GLU A 395 -2.33 -21.97 3.23
CA GLU A 395 -3.27 -21.62 4.30
C GLU A 395 -2.62 -20.96 5.53
N LEU A 396 -1.46 -21.43 5.95
CA LEU A 396 -0.72 -20.84 7.08
C LEU A 396 -0.18 -19.44 6.77
N ASP A 397 0.32 -19.22 5.54
CA ASP A 397 0.80 -17.90 5.11
C ASP A 397 -0.35 -16.91 4.91
N VAL A 398 -1.52 -17.39 4.47
CA VAL A 398 -2.77 -16.60 4.47
C VAL A 398 -3.10 -16.13 5.89
N ALA A 399 -3.06 -17.04 6.86
CA ALA A 399 -3.32 -16.71 8.25
C ALA A 399 -2.29 -15.71 8.82
N ASN A 400 -1.01 -15.86 8.47
CA ASN A 400 0.03 -14.89 8.83
C ASN A 400 -0.22 -13.50 8.23
N ALA A 401 -0.62 -13.41 6.96
CA ALA A 401 -0.98 -12.13 6.32
C ALA A 401 -2.18 -11.48 7.00
N GLN A 402 -3.22 -12.26 7.32
CA GLN A 402 -4.39 -11.80 8.08
C GLN A 402 -4.03 -11.31 9.48
N MET A 403 -3.12 -12.01 10.17
CA MET A 403 -2.62 -11.61 11.48
C MET A 403 -1.88 -10.28 11.43
N ASN A 404 -1.00 -10.08 10.42
CA ASN A 404 -0.32 -8.81 10.20
C ASN A 404 -1.33 -7.69 9.94
N LEU A 405 -2.32 -7.93 9.08
CA LEU A 405 -3.38 -6.95 8.80
C LEU A 405 -4.15 -6.58 10.08
N ALA A 406 -4.63 -7.58 10.84
CA ALA A 406 -5.35 -7.35 12.09
C ALA A 406 -4.53 -6.53 13.09
N ASN A 407 -3.24 -6.84 13.23
CA ASN A 407 -2.33 -6.12 14.12
C ASN A 407 -2.16 -4.65 13.71
N GLN A 408 -2.13 -4.35 12.43
CA GLN A 408 -1.94 -2.99 11.93
C GLN A 408 -3.23 -2.15 12.03
N ILE A 409 -4.38 -2.70 11.62
CA ILE A 409 -5.63 -1.93 11.53
C ILE A 409 -6.33 -1.72 12.87
N ARG A 410 -6.04 -2.52 13.91
CA ARG A 410 -6.67 -2.43 15.23
C ARG A 410 -6.57 -1.03 15.86
N PHE A 411 -5.47 -0.31 15.64
CA PHE A 411 -5.26 1.04 16.15
C PHE A 411 -5.72 2.14 15.20
N LEU A 412 -6.21 1.77 14.02
CA LEU A 412 -6.60 2.68 12.96
C LEU A 412 -8.12 2.84 12.85
N GLY A 413 -8.87 2.42 13.87
CA GLY A 413 -10.32 2.56 13.95
C GLY A 413 -11.10 1.40 13.33
N GLU A 414 -10.44 0.30 12.96
CA GLU A 414 -11.06 -0.89 12.37
C GLU A 414 -11.02 -2.10 13.33
N GLU A 415 -11.28 -1.86 14.60
CA GLU A 415 -11.17 -2.87 15.64
C GLU A 415 -12.07 -4.09 15.41
N GLN A 416 -13.28 -3.89 14.91
CA GLN A 416 -14.20 -4.99 14.61
C GLN A 416 -13.67 -5.90 13.51
N VAL A 417 -13.14 -5.32 12.44
CA VAL A 417 -12.49 -6.08 11.35
C VAL A 417 -11.26 -6.84 11.87
N ALA A 418 -10.47 -6.21 12.74
CA ALA A 418 -9.33 -6.87 13.37
C ALA A 418 -9.76 -8.10 14.21
N LYS A 419 -10.86 -8.01 14.98
CA LYS A 419 -11.43 -9.12 15.74
C LYS A 419 -11.84 -10.30 14.84
N GLU A 420 -12.50 -10.01 13.74
CA GLU A 420 -12.93 -11.03 12.76
C GLU A 420 -11.73 -11.74 12.11
N LEU A 421 -10.71 -10.97 11.71
CA LEU A 421 -9.48 -11.54 11.16
C LEU A 421 -8.78 -12.45 12.17
N VAL A 422 -8.62 -12.01 13.42
CA VAL A 422 -7.98 -12.82 14.47
C VAL A 422 -8.78 -14.09 14.75
N ALA A 423 -10.11 -14.01 14.78
CA ALA A 423 -10.96 -15.17 14.97
C ALA A 423 -10.80 -16.21 13.85
N SER A 424 -10.53 -15.77 12.61
CA SER A 424 -10.27 -16.69 11.48
C SER A 424 -8.87 -17.30 11.52
N VAL A 425 -7.89 -16.66 12.14
CA VAL A 425 -6.50 -17.13 12.22
C VAL A 425 -6.31 -18.26 13.22
N ILE A 426 -6.98 -18.18 14.38
CA ILE A 426 -6.81 -19.14 15.49
C ILE A 426 -7.00 -20.61 15.06
N PRO A 427 -8.13 -21.00 14.42
CA PRO A 427 -8.33 -22.38 14.02
C PRO A 427 -7.32 -22.87 12.98
N ILE A 428 -6.80 -21.99 12.14
CA ILE A 428 -5.76 -22.33 11.15
C ILE A 428 -4.44 -22.60 11.88
N ALA A 429 -4.05 -21.74 12.83
CA ALA A 429 -2.84 -21.92 13.61
C ALA A 429 -2.89 -23.23 14.44
N GLU A 430 -4.04 -23.55 15.04
CA GLU A 430 -4.26 -24.81 15.76
C GLU A 430 -4.14 -26.03 14.82
N LYS A 431 -4.80 -26.00 13.67
CA LYS A 431 -4.75 -27.08 12.65
C LYS A 431 -3.34 -27.39 12.20
N HIS A 432 -2.51 -26.37 12.01
CA HIS A 432 -1.13 -26.51 11.55
C HIS A 432 -0.11 -26.65 12.68
N GLY A 433 -0.52 -26.58 13.94
CA GLY A 433 0.36 -26.66 15.11
C GLY A 433 1.34 -25.50 15.24
N ASP A 434 1.06 -24.35 14.63
CA ASP A 434 1.91 -23.17 14.71
C ASP A 434 1.69 -22.43 16.05
N ARG A 435 2.51 -22.80 17.04
CA ARG A 435 2.44 -22.24 18.40
C ARG A 435 2.70 -20.75 18.44
N ASN A 436 3.59 -20.23 17.56
CA ASN A 436 3.93 -18.81 17.54
C ASN A 436 2.77 -17.95 16.99
N LEU A 437 2.16 -18.39 15.90
CA LEU A 437 1.00 -17.73 15.34
C LEU A 437 -0.18 -17.80 16.30
N LEU A 438 -0.43 -18.97 16.92
CA LEU A 438 -1.49 -19.16 17.91
C LEU A 438 -1.30 -18.23 19.12
N LYS A 439 -0.08 -18.14 19.66
CA LYS A 439 0.26 -17.25 20.78
C LYS A 439 -0.01 -15.78 20.42
N LYS A 440 0.45 -15.34 19.24
CA LYS A 440 0.22 -13.98 18.74
C LYS A 440 -1.28 -13.68 18.55
N ALA A 441 -2.01 -14.60 17.93
CA ALA A 441 -3.45 -14.44 17.68
C ALA A 441 -4.26 -14.42 18.98
N THR A 442 -3.98 -15.31 19.93
CA THR A 442 -4.63 -15.34 21.24
C THR A 442 -4.37 -14.07 22.04
N TRP A 443 -3.11 -13.63 22.06
CA TRP A 443 -2.74 -12.38 22.71
C TRP A 443 -3.47 -11.16 22.08
N LEU A 444 -3.51 -11.06 20.74
CA LEU A 444 -4.20 -9.97 20.06
C LEU A 444 -5.70 -10.01 20.31
N LYS A 445 -6.31 -11.21 20.34
CA LYS A 445 -7.72 -11.40 20.70
C LYS A 445 -8.02 -10.83 22.09
N GLN A 446 -7.24 -11.23 23.10
CA GLN A 446 -7.38 -10.75 24.47
C GLN A 446 -7.21 -9.22 24.56
N THR A 447 -6.27 -8.67 23.84
CA THR A 447 -6.03 -7.22 23.76
C THR A 447 -7.24 -6.48 23.19
N LEU A 448 -7.82 -6.99 22.11
CA LEU A 448 -9.01 -6.41 21.46
C LEU A 448 -10.28 -6.56 22.31
N GLU A 449 -10.41 -7.65 23.07
CA GLU A 449 -11.54 -7.88 23.98
C GLU A 449 -11.46 -7.02 25.25
N SER A 450 -10.25 -6.81 25.78
CA SER A 450 -10.06 -6.00 27.00
C SER A 450 -10.16 -4.49 26.75
N GLY A 451 -10.08 -4.04 25.52
CA GLY A 451 -10.02 -2.62 25.15
C GLY A 451 -8.79 -1.87 25.70
N LYS A 452 -7.87 -2.59 26.35
CA LYS A 452 -6.63 -2.01 26.89
C LYS A 452 -5.58 -1.99 25.79
N ILE A 453 -5.08 -0.80 25.51
CA ILE A 453 -3.85 -0.64 24.73
C ILE A 453 -2.73 -1.26 25.56
N PRO A 454 -1.95 -2.22 25.02
CA PRO A 454 -0.86 -2.82 25.78
C PRO A 454 0.14 -1.77 26.25
N ASP A 455 0.58 -1.87 27.48
CA ASP A 455 1.47 -0.91 28.13
C ASP A 455 2.85 -0.74 27.46
N TYR A 456 3.22 -1.63 26.52
CA TYR A 456 4.46 -1.44 25.75
C TYR A 456 4.40 -0.21 24.82
N LEU A 457 3.20 0.27 24.45
CA LEU A 457 3.04 1.57 23.77
C LEU A 457 2.94 2.74 24.78
N ALA A 458 2.64 2.45 26.01
CA ALA A 458 2.58 3.43 27.10
C ALA A 458 3.94 3.64 27.79
N GLY A 459 4.97 2.90 27.40
CA GLY A 459 6.32 3.02 27.99
C GLY A 459 6.34 2.51 29.43
N GLU A 460 6.13 1.20 29.64
CA GLU A 460 6.44 0.61 30.94
C GLU A 460 7.87 0.95 31.35
N ARG A 461 7.99 1.83 32.31
CA ARG A 461 9.18 1.90 33.16
C ARG A 461 9.18 0.59 33.95
N ARG A 462 9.92 -0.40 33.50
CA ARG A 462 10.30 -1.51 34.36
C ARG A 462 11.28 -0.95 35.37
N GLU A 463 10.84 -0.85 36.61
CA GLU A 463 11.70 -0.69 37.79
C GLU A 463 12.72 -1.83 37.89
#